data_bcc9df5b1ccb8c85aa9226a79108d570
#
_entry.id   bcc9df5b1ccb8c85aa9226a79108d570
#
_cell.length_a   1.000
_cell.length_b   1.000
_cell.length_c   1.000
_cell.angle_alpha   90.00
_cell.angle_beta   90.00
_cell.angle_gamma   90.00
#
_symmetry.space_group_name_H-M   'P 1'
#
loop_
_entity.id
_entity.type
_entity.pdbx_description
1 polymer ?
#
loop_
_entity_poly.entity_id
_entity_poly.type
_entity_poly.pdbx_seq_one_letter_code
_entity_poly.pdbx_strand_id
1 'polypeptide(L)'
;IQGTRYEGDLDMPLRDGFSPEGWAFTGSVEGGRPLALGGSWVFEPQAQLVVQHVDLSGGRDSVSRVGYDADTAFFGRLGARLVRTWLAAGDRPVTLSGRFNVWHDFDQGATTRIATPNGGHAVDLRASLGGTWGQAQVMAASQITASLSAFVSGDYNFSLDGSDAKGFGGRVGFRLRF
;
A
#
# COMPACT_ATOMS: atom_id res chain seq x y z
N ILE A 1 4.45 -4.43 12.92
CA ILE A 1 3.06 -4.54 13.37
C ILE A 1 2.52 -3.12 13.51
N GLN A 2 1.39 -2.83 12.89
CA GLN A 2 0.74 -1.53 12.97
C GLN A 2 -0.75 -1.75 13.25
N GLY A 3 -1.29 -1.02 14.22
CA GLY A 3 -2.72 -0.93 14.49
C GLY A 3 -3.21 0.49 14.17
N THR A 4 -4.38 0.62 13.59
CA THR A 4 -5.00 1.91 13.27
C THR A 4 -6.47 1.86 13.65
N ARG A 5 -6.95 2.89 14.35
CA ARG A 5 -8.38 3.11 14.63
C ARG A 5 -8.90 4.12 13.64
N TYR A 6 -10.05 3.84 13.06
CA TYR A 6 -10.77 4.74 12.18
C TYR A 6 -12.02 5.25 12.89
N GLU A 7 -12.22 6.56 12.85
CA GLU A 7 -13.45 7.23 13.24
C GLU A 7 -13.81 8.16 12.07
N GLY A 8 -15.00 8.03 11.54
CA GLY A 8 -15.47 8.87 10.45
C GLY A 8 -16.87 9.38 10.74
N ASP A 9 -17.08 10.71 10.60
CA ASP A 9 -18.38 11.31 10.61
C ASP A 9 -18.77 11.68 9.19
N LEU A 10 -19.86 11.10 8.69
CA LEU A 10 -20.45 11.45 7.41
C LEU A 10 -21.72 12.28 7.68
N ASP A 11 -21.58 13.60 7.63
CA ASP A 11 -22.73 14.51 7.61
C ASP A 11 -23.38 14.47 6.22
N MET A 12 -24.49 13.76 6.13
CA MET A 12 -25.36 13.85 4.96
C MET A 12 -26.45 14.90 5.21
N PRO A 13 -26.85 15.70 4.18
CA PRO A 13 -27.90 16.72 4.35
C PRO A 13 -29.29 16.18 4.64
N LEU A 14 -29.47 14.88 4.80
CA LEU A 14 -30.68 14.18 5.19
C LEU A 14 -30.50 13.54 6.58
N ARG A 15 -30.65 14.33 7.56
CA ARG A 15 -31.07 14.16 8.97
C ARG A 15 -30.46 13.13 9.90
N ASP A 16 -29.85 12.06 9.49
CA ASP A 16 -29.21 11.11 10.42
C ASP A 16 -27.78 10.84 9.95
N GLY A 17 -26.79 11.34 10.68
CA GLY A 17 -25.38 11.11 10.42
C GLY A 17 -25.03 9.62 10.58
N PHE A 18 -24.24 9.10 9.67
CA PHE A 18 -23.67 7.76 9.74
C PHE A 18 -22.21 7.88 10.19
N SER A 19 -21.90 7.36 11.36
CA SER A 19 -20.56 7.38 11.94
C SER A 19 -20.03 5.95 12.04
N PRO A 20 -19.34 5.42 11.01
CA PRO A 20 -18.71 4.13 11.08
C PRO A 20 -17.48 4.21 11.99
N GLU A 21 -17.42 3.34 12.98
CA GLU A 21 -16.25 3.11 13.80
C GLU A 21 -15.59 1.79 13.40
N GLY A 22 -14.29 1.71 13.51
CA GLY A 22 -13.62 0.45 13.23
C GLY A 22 -12.16 0.45 13.63
N TRP A 23 -11.58 -0.71 13.55
CA TRP A 23 -10.17 -0.91 13.77
C TRP A 23 -9.56 -1.76 12.65
N ALA A 24 -8.29 -1.52 12.37
CA ALA A 24 -7.52 -2.33 11.46
C ALA A 24 -6.20 -2.75 12.10
N PHE A 25 -5.83 -3.97 11.83
CA PHE A 25 -4.54 -4.53 12.24
C PHE A 25 -3.78 -4.98 11.00
N THR A 26 -2.52 -4.58 10.89
CA THR A 26 -1.64 -5.03 9.82
C THR A 26 -0.36 -5.58 10.42
N GLY A 27 -0.02 -6.81 10.03
CA GLY A 27 1.23 -7.45 10.33
C GLY A 27 1.98 -7.79 9.06
N SER A 28 3.30 -7.68 9.06
CA SER A 28 4.10 -8.12 7.92
C SER A 28 5.44 -8.69 8.34
N VAL A 29 5.94 -9.63 7.54
CA VAL A 29 7.29 -10.16 7.61
C VAL A 29 7.92 -10.04 6.23
N GLU A 30 9.12 -9.47 6.18
CA GLU A 30 9.90 -9.28 4.96
C GLU A 30 11.29 -9.87 5.15
N GLY A 31 11.80 -10.54 4.12
CA GLY A 31 13.17 -11.03 4.05
C GLY A 31 13.80 -10.70 2.71
N GLY A 32 15.10 -10.42 2.72
CA GLY A 32 15.89 -10.19 1.51
C GLY A 32 17.36 -10.50 1.75
N ARG A 33 18.10 -10.76 0.67
CA ARG A 33 19.53 -11.03 0.73
C ARG A 33 20.28 -10.14 -0.26
N PRO A 34 21.08 -9.16 0.20
CA PRO A 34 21.90 -8.36 -0.68
C PRO A 34 23.06 -9.20 -1.24
N LEU A 35 23.23 -9.16 -2.55
CA LEU A 35 24.28 -9.83 -3.32
C LEU A 35 25.10 -8.76 -4.05
N ALA A 36 26.39 -8.67 -3.74
CA ALA A 36 27.29 -7.76 -4.43
C ALA A 36 27.63 -8.30 -5.83
N LEU A 37 27.34 -7.51 -6.86
CA LEU A 37 27.62 -7.85 -8.26
C LEU A 37 28.95 -7.26 -8.79
N GLY A 38 29.66 -6.50 -7.95
CA GLY A 38 30.85 -5.74 -8.37
C GLY A 38 30.51 -4.34 -8.91
N GLY A 39 31.50 -3.47 -9.07
CA GLY A 39 31.32 -2.10 -9.58
C GLY A 39 30.33 -1.24 -8.81
N SER A 40 30.19 -1.46 -7.49
CA SER A 40 29.23 -0.77 -6.60
C SER A 40 27.76 -1.12 -6.87
N TRP A 41 27.47 -2.22 -7.59
CA TRP A 41 26.13 -2.76 -7.78
C TRP A 41 25.80 -3.78 -6.70
N VAL A 42 24.59 -3.68 -6.17
CA VAL A 42 23.99 -4.65 -5.23
C VAL A 42 22.64 -5.06 -5.77
N PHE A 43 22.45 -6.36 -5.92
CA PHE A 43 21.18 -6.99 -6.24
C PHE A 43 20.58 -7.61 -4.98
N GLU A 44 19.31 -7.40 -4.72
CA GLU A 44 18.66 -7.89 -3.52
C GLU A 44 17.30 -8.50 -3.87
N PRO A 45 17.21 -9.85 -3.97
CA PRO A 45 15.92 -10.53 -4.02
C PRO A 45 15.21 -10.38 -2.67
N GLN A 46 13.89 -10.16 -2.72
CA GLN A 46 13.05 -9.88 -1.57
C GLN A 46 11.77 -10.69 -1.63
N ALA A 47 11.29 -11.12 -0.46
CA ALA A 47 9.98 -11.74 -0.30
C ALA A 47 9.29 -11.12 0.93
N GLN A 48 7.98 -10.94 0.87
CA GLN A 48 7.19 -10.39 1.96
C GLN A 48 5.83 -11.09 2.01
N LEU A 49 5.36 -11.30 3.23
CA LEU A 49 3.98 -11.67 3.52
C LEU A 49 3.36 -10.58 4.38
N VAL A 50 2.13 -10.20 4.07
CA VAL A 50 1.35 -9.20 4.79
C VAL A 50 0.01 -9.83 5.14
N VAL A 51 -0.42 -9.65 6.39
CA VAL A 51 -1.77 -9.93 6.83
C VAL A 51 -2.41 -8.62 7.27
N GLN A 52 -3.61 -8.38 6.80
CA GLN A 52 -4.39 -7.22 7.17
C GLN A 52 -5.78 -7.68 7.59
N HIS A 53 -6.17 -7.28 8.79
CA HIS A 53 -7.51 -7.51 9.30
C HIS A 53 -8.19 -6.16 9.51
N VAL A 54 -9.42 -6.03 8.99
CA VAL A 54 -10.23 -4.83 9.09
C VAL A 54 -11.60 -5.22 9.64
N ASP A 55 -12.01 -4.56 10.70
CA ASP A 55 -13.33 -4.71 11.31
C ASP A 55 -13.99 -3.31 11.37
N LEU A 56 -15.06 -3.15 10.62
CA LEU A 56 -15.83 -1.92 10.56
C LEU A 56 -17.23 -2.17 11.11
N SER A 57 -17.67 -1.32 12.04
CA SER A 57 -19.03 -1.36 12.53
C SER A 57 -20.00 -0.96 11.41
N GLY A 58 -21.01 -1.77 11.20
CA GLY A 58 -22.13 -1.40 10.34
C GLY A 58 -22.92 -0.24 10.92
N GLY A 59 -23.64 0.47 10.07
CA GLY A 59 -24.49 1.57 10.49
C GLY A 59 -25.88 1.49 9.86
N ARG A 60 -26.77 2.32 10.38
CA ARG A 60 -28.16 2.42 9.94
C ARG A 60 -28.57 3.88 9.93
N ASP A 61 -29.15 4.29 8.83
CA ASP A 61 -29.85 5.57 8.72
C ASP A 61 -31.35 5.36 8.50
N SER A 62 -32.08 6.42 8.21
CA SER A 62 -33.54 6.36 7.95
C SER A 62 -33.90 5.66 6.64
N VAL A 63 -32.95 5.44 5.74
CA VAL A 63 -33.19 4.94 4.37
C VAL A 63 -32.52 3.59 4.14
N SER A 64 -31.39 3.33 4.82
CA SER A 64 -30.56 2.15 4.57
C SER A 64 -29.92 1.59 5.84
N ARG A 65 -29.54 0.32 5.75
CA ARG A 65 -28.63 -0.34 6.68
C ARG A 65 -27.43 -0.83 5.89
N VAL A 66 -26.22 -0.41 6.33
CA VAL A 66 -24.97 -0.85 5.75
C VAL A 66 -24.27 -1.76 6.75
N GLY A 67 -23.91 -2.95 6.32
CA GLY A 67 -23.11 -3.91 7.09
C GLY A 67 -21.79 -4.15 6.36
N TYR A 68 -20.71 -4.22 7.13
CA TYR A 68 -19.40 -4.65 6.66
C TYR A 68 -19.12 -6.00 7.31
N ASP A 69 -18.72 -6.97 6.53
CA ASP A 69 -18.17 -8.20 7.10
C ASP A 69 -16.73 -7.93 7.50
N ALA A 70 -16.32 -8.38 8.70
CA ALA A 70 -14.92 -8.34 9.10
C ALA A 70 -14.11 -9.14 8.10
N ASP A 71 -13.05 -8.54 7.57
CA ASP A 71 -12.27 -9.11 6.49
C ASP A 71 -10.79 -9.27 6.88
N THR A 72 -10.20 -10.38 6.47
CA THR A 72 -8.78 -10.66 6.68
C THR A 72 -8.14 -10.98 5.35
N ALA A 73 -7.36 -10.04 4.85
CA ALA A 73 -6.65 -10.18 3.59
C ALA A 73 -5.20 -10.63 3.81
N PHE A 74 -4.73 -11.53 2.93
CA PHE A 74 -3.36 -12.01 2.89
C PHE A 74 -2.71 -11.61 1.58
N PHE A 75 -1.57 -10.94 1.66
CA PHE A 75 -0.80 -10.54 0.48
C PHE A 75 0.58 -11.16 0.49
N GLY A 76 1.02 -11.63 -0.66
CA GLY A 76 2.39 -12.06 -0.89
C GLY A 76 3.10 -11.14 -1.87
N ARG A 77 4.36 -10.87 -1.63
CA ARG A 77 5.22 -10.12 -2.54
C ARG A 77 6.51 -10.89 -2.80
N LEU A 78 6.83 -11.01 -4.08
CA LEU A 78 8.17 -11.38 -4.53
C LEU A 78 8.74 -10.22 -5.32
N GLY A 79 9.99 -9.87 -5.09
CA GLY A 79 10.59 -8.74 -5.76
C GLY A 79 12.10 -8.79 -5.80
N ALA A 80 12.66 -7.85 -6.52
CA ALA A 80 14.08 -7.64 -6.60
C ALA A 80 14.40 -6.14 -6.60
N ARG A 81 15.48 -5.77 -5.95
CA ARG A 81 16.00 -4.43 -5.93
C ARG A 81 17.43 -4.43 -6.47
N LEU A 82 17.72 -3.53 -7.39
CA LEU A 82 19.06 -3.27 -7.90
C LEU A 82 19.48 -1.88 -7.43
N VAL A 83 20.63 -1.77 -6.79
CA VAL A 83 21.15 -0.52 -6.24
C VAL A 83 22.57 -0.30 -6.74
N ARG A 84 22.86 0.93 -7.09
CA ARG A 84 24.23 1.39 -7.33
C ARG A 84 24.49 2.65 -6.52
N THR A 85 25.63 2.68 -5.86
CA THR A 85 26.12 3.87 -5.16
C THR A 85 27.50 4.23 -5.69
N TRP A 86 27.71 5.51 -5.99
CA TRP A 86 29.00 6.04 -6.43
C TRP A 86 29.22 7.41 -5.83
N LEU A 87 30.45 7.88 -5.88
CA LEU A 87 30.81 9.24 -5.47
C LEU A 87 30.75 10.17 -6.69
N ALA A 88 29.98 11.23 -6.58
CA ALA A 88 29.96 12.32 -7.55
C ALA A 88 31.03 13.40 -7.19
N ALA A 89 31.09 14.48 -7.93
CA ALA A 89 32.02 15.57 -7.68
C ALA A 89 31.94 16.09 -6.22
N GLY A 90 33.07 16.18 -5.54
CA GLY A 90 33.18 16.58 -4.14
C GLY A 90 32.86 15.45 -3.16
N ASP A 91 33.17 14.20 -3.53
CA ASP A 91 33.00 12.99 -2.73
C ASP A 91 31.57 12.76 -2.18
N ARG A 92 30.57 13.25 -2.91
CA ARG A 92 29.17 13.15 -2.50
C ARG A 92 28.57 11.82 -2.96
N PRO A 93 28.04 10.99 -2.05
CA PRO A 93 27.40 9.75 -2.44
C PRO A 93 26.10 10.01 -3.21
N VAL A 94 26.01 9.38 -4.37
CA VAL A 94 24.80 9.30 -5.17
C VAL A 94 24.35 7.84 -5.23
N THR A 95 23.08 7.59 -4.93
CA THR A 95 22.48 6.26 -4.97
C THR A 95 21.34 6.26 -5.99
N LEU A 96 21.42 5.34 -6.93
CA LEU A 96 20.32 5.00 -7.84
C LEU A 96 19.82 3.61 -7.50
N SER A 97 18.50 3.45 -7.41
CA SER A 97 17.91 2.14 -7.21
C SER A 97 16.68 1.94 -8.10
N GLY A 98 16.59 0.74 -8.65
CA GLY A 98 15.38 0.22 -9.29
C GLY A 98 14.83 -0.95 -8.47
N ARG A 99 13.51 -1.04 -8.35
CA ARG A 99 12.83 -2.14 -7.69
C ARG A 99 11.70 -2.62 -8.59
N PHE A 100 11.56 -3.93 -8.68
CA PHE A 100 10.43 -4.56 -9.32
C PHE A 100 9.82 -5.57 -8.36
N ASN A 101 8.50 -5.54 -8.22
CA ASN A 101 7.76 -6.44 -7.35
C ASN A 101 6.59 -7.04 -8.12
N VAL A 102 6.24 -8.27 -7.78
CA VAL A 102 4.97 -8.90 -8.09
C VAL A 102 4.26 -9.14 -6.77
N TRP A 103 3.06 -8.65 -6.68
CA TRP A 103 2.16 -8.82 -5.55
C TRP A 103 1.05 -9.77 -5.94
N HIS A 104 0.61 -10.55 -4.98
CA HIS A 104 -0.57 -11.39 -5.12
C HIS A 104 -1.44 -11.28 -3.87
N ASP A 105 -2.72 -11.05 -4.08
CA ASP A 105 -3.75 -11.12 -3.05
C ASP A 105 -4.33 -12.54 -3.05
N PHE A 106 -4.21 -13.23 -1.92
CA PHE A 106 -4.70 -14.60 -1.75
C PHE A 106 -6.17 -14.64 -1.35
N ASP A 107 -6.76 -13.49 -1.02
CA ASP A 107 -8.16 -13.37 -0.63
C ASP A 107 -8.97 -12.68 -1.72
N GLN A 108 -10.24 -13.04 -1.85
CA GLN A 108 -11.07 -12.61 -2.98
C GLN A 108 -12.06 -11.47 -2.63
N GLY A 109 -11.72 -10.61 -1.69
CA GLY A 109 -12.36 -9.31 -1.54
C GLY A 109 -13.37 -9.16 -0.41
N ALA A 110 -13.48 -7.93 0.06
CA ALA A 110 -14.42 -7.50 1.08
C ALA A 110 -15.86 -7.45 0.55
N THR A 111 -16.81 -7.89 1.36
CA THR A 111 -18.23 -7.81 1.05
C THR A 111 -18.89 -6.70 1.87
N THR A 112 -19.53 -5.76 1.20
CA THR A 112 -20.37 -4.74 1.82
C THR A 112 -21.84 -5.10 1.55
N ARG A 113 -22.65 -5.21 2.59
CA ARG A 113 -24.08 -5.47 2.49
C ARG A 113 -24.87 -4.18 2.67
N ILE A 114 -25.69 -3.84 1.70
CA ILE A 114 -26.64 -2.73 1.77
C ILE A 114 -28.04 -3.30 1.79
N ALA A 115 -28.84 -2.90 2.76
CA ALA A 115 -30.23 -3.36 2.93
C ALA A 115 -31.15 -2.19 3.28
N THR A 116 -32.47 -2.40 3.15
CA THR A 116 -33.43 -1.45 3.73
C THR A 116 -33.28 -1.41 5.25
N PRO A 117 -33.78 -0.35 5.94
CA PRO A 117 -33.68 -0.23 7.40
C PRO A 117 -34.18 -1.45 8.18
N ASN A 118 -35.13 -2.19 7.63
CA ASN A 118 -35.71 -3.42 8.22
C ASN A 118 -34.93 -4.69 7.83
N GLY A 119 -33.83 -4.57 7.11
CA GLY A 119 -33.00 -5.70 6.68
C GLY A 119 -33.51 -6.44 5.43
N GLY A 120 -34.59 -5.98 4.81
CA GLY A 120 -35.09 -6.54 3.55
C GLY A 120 -34.34 -6.03 2.33
N HIS A 121 -34.52 -6.70 1.19
CA HIS A 121 -33.93 -6.30 -0.10
C HIS A 121 -32.39 -6.09 -0.03
N ALA A 122 -31.69 -6.97 0.65
CA ALA A 122 -30.26 -6.89 0.82
C ALA A 122 -29.54 -7.11 -0.52
N VAL A 123 -28.55 -6.27 -0.80
CA VAL A 123 -27.63 -6.38 -1.93
C VAL A 123 -26.21 -6.48 -1.39
N ASP A 124 -25.54 -7.54 -1.76
CA ASP A 124 -24.12 -7.74 -1.41
C ASP A 124 -23.25 -7.15 -2.52
N LEU A 125 -22.48 -6.13 -2.19
CA LEU A 125 -21.50 -5.52 -3.06
C LEU A 125 -20.13 -6.11 -2.72
N ARG A 126 -19.55 -6.83 -3.65
CA ARG A 126 -18.20 -7.36 -3.52
C ARG A 126 -17.22 -6.41 -4.19
N ALA A 127 -16.29 -5.88 -3.42
CA ALA A 127 -15.14 -5.14 -3.93
C ALA A 127 -13.95 -6.07 -3.93
N SER A 128 -13.57 -6.59 -5.09
CA SER A 128 -12.32 -7.31 -5.26
C SER A 128 -11.28 -6.32 -5.75
N LEU A 129 -10.35 -5.96 -4.89
CA LEU A 129 -9.08 -5.35 -5.27
C LEU A 129 -8.03 -6.43 -5.55
N GLY A 130 -8.44 -7.69 -5.37
CA GLY A 130 -7.60 -8.86 -5.45
C GLY A 130 -7.08 -9.16 -6.83
N GLY A 131 -6.11 -10.04 -6.85
CA GLY A 131 -5.47 -10.46 -8.05
C GLY A 131 -3.97 -10.33 -7.97
N THR A 132 -3.35 -10.31 -9.13
CA THR A 132 -1.90 -10.18 -9.25
C THR A 132 -1.56 -8.87 -9.92
N TRP A 133 -0.66 -8.08 -9.32
CA TRP A 133 -0.19 -6.85 -9.92
C TRP A 133 1.32 -6.72 -9.86
N GLY A 134 1.86 -6.01 -10.84
CA GLY A 134 3.26 -5.62 -10.91
C GLY A 134 3.46 -4.20 -10.39
N GLN A 135 4.61 -3.97 -9.76
CA GLN A 135 5.04 -2.66 -9.32
C GLN A 135 6.49 -2.43 -9.74
N ALA A 136 6.75 -1.37 -10.47
CA ALA A 136 8.08 -0.90 -10.81
C ALA A 136 8.36 0.43 -10.10
N GLN A 137 9.52 0.57 -9.49
CA GLN A 137 9.92 1.78 -8.80
C GLN A 137 11.36 2.16 -9.18
N VAL A 138 11.60 3.45 -9.34
CA VAL A 138 12.94 4.03 -9.50
C VAL A 138 13.13 5.11 -8.45
N MET A 139 14.30 5.17 -7.83
CA MET A 139 14.66 6.19 -6.85
C MET A 139 16.11 6.64 -7.07
N ALA A 140 16.30 7.94 -7.04
CA ALA A 140 17.61 8.57 -6.96
C ALA A 140 17.73 9.37 -5.66
N ALA A 141 18.84 9.21 -4.97
CA ALA A 141 19.15 9.96 -3.74
C ALA A 141 20.59 10.48 -3.79
N SER A 142 20.81 11.66 -3.26
CA SER A 142 22.14 12.26 -3.19
C SER A 142 22.33 13.07 -1.91
N GLN A 143 23.54 13.08 -1.42
CA GLN A 143 23.97 14.03 -0.41
C GLN A 143 24.35 15.34 -1.08
N ILE A 144 23.60 16.41 -0.82
CA ILE A 144 23.81 17.73 -1.43
C ILE A 144 24.89 18.51 -0.66
N THR A 145 24.82 18.46 0.68
CA THR A 145 25.84 19.04 1.58
C THR A 145 26.14 18.05 2.71
N ALA A 146 27.07 18.38 3.60
CA ALA A 146 27.36 17.55 4.77
C ALA A 146 26.10 17.28 5.64
N SER A 147 25.16 18.21 5.67
CA SER A 147 23.94 18.15 6.48
C SER A 147 22.65 17.95 5.67
N LEU A 148 22.66 18.14 4.34
CA LEU A 148 21.46 18.04 3.50
C LEU A 148 21.56 16.87 2.52
N SER A 149 20.56 15.99 2.54
CA SER A 149 20.33 14.96 1.52
C SER A 149 18.98 15.18 0.86
N ALA A 150 18.87 14.81 -0.42
CA ALA A 150 17.61 14.84 -1.16
C ALA A 150 17.39 13.51 -1.87
N PHE A 151 16.12 13.19 -2.11
CA PHE A 151 15.72 12.05 -2.94
C PHE A 151 14.53 12.39 -3.82
N VAL A 152 14.44 11.68 -4.93
CA VAL A 152 13.28 11.64 -5.80
C VAL A 152 12.98 10.18 -6.13
N SER A 153 11.71 9.81 -6.15
CA SER A 153 11.27 8.49 -6.59
C SER A 153 10.03 8.57 -7.44
N GLY A 154 9.89 7.62 -8.36
CA GLY A 154 8.69 7.37 -9.13
C GLY A 154 8.33 5.89 -9.06
N ASP A 155 7.04 5.58 -9.03
CA ASP A 155 6.51 4.24 -9.06
C ASP A 155 5.37 4.10 -10.07
N TYR A 156 5.26 2.91 -10.62
CA TYR A 156 4.22 2.51 -11.55
C TYR A 156 3.68 1.14 -11.14
N ASN A 157 2.37 1.06 -10.99
CA ASN A 157 1.63 -0.14 -10.66
C ASN A 157 0.75 -0.53 -11.83
N PHE A 158 0.67 -1.82 -12.14
CA PHE A 158 -0.13 -2.34 -13.25
C PHE A 158 -0.66 -3.73 -12.93
N SER A 159 -1.88 -4.00 -13.37
CA SER A 159 -2.49 -5.30 -13.20
C SER A 159 -1.82 -6.36 -14.07
N LEU A 160 -1.75 -7.59 -13.57
CA LEU A 160 -1.26 -8.79 -14.26
C LEU A 160 -2.37 -9.84 -14.45
N ASP A 161 -3.57 -9.59 -13.95
CA ASP A 161 -4.72 -10.50 -14.00
C ASP A 161 -5.76 -10.15 -15.06
N GLY A 162 -5.43 -9.22 -15.96
CA GLY A 162 -6.29 -8.82 -17.08
C GLY A 162 -7.23 -7.65 -16.77
N SER A 163 -7.17 -7.07 -15.57
CA SER A 163 -7.86 -5.80 -15.31
C SER A 163 -7.06 -4.62 -15.88
N ASP A 164 -7.74 -3.54 -16.28
CA ASP A 164 -7.08 -2.33 -16.81
C ASP A 164 -6.56 -1.38 -15.71
N ALA A 165 -6.43 -1.88 -14.47
CA ALA A 165 -5.98 -1.06 -13.36
C ALA A 165 -4.51 -0.67 -13.50
N LYS A 166 -4.24 0.63 -13.51
CA LYS A 166 -2.90 1.22 -13.59
C LYS A 166 -2.81 2.41 -12.65
N GLY A 167 -1.64 2.59 -12.06
CA GLY A 167 -1.40 3.73 -11.18
C GLY A 167 0.04 4.17 -11.24
N PHE A 168 0.28 5.45 -11.07
CA PHE A 168 1.63 5.99 -10.93
C PHE A 168 1.71 6.93 -9.73
N GLY A 169 2.88 7.00 -9.13
CA GLY A 169 3.16 7.85 -7.99
C GLY A 169 4.54 8.49 -8.10
N GLY A 170 4.73 9.58 -7.38
CA GLY A 170 6.03 10.23 -7.28
C GLY A 170 6.22 10.85 -5.90
N ARG A 171 7.46 10.86 -5.44
CA ARG A 171 7.83 11.46 -4.15
C ARG A 171 9.13 12.22 -4.28
N VAL A 172 9.20 13.36 -3.62
CA VAL A 172 10.41 14.15 -3.42
C VAL A 172 10.56 14.40 -1.94
N GLY A 173 11.76 14.32 -1.43
CA GLY A 173 12.01 14.58 -0.02
C GLY A 173 13.43 15.05 0.25
N PHE A 174 13.57 15.72 1.39
CA PHE A 174 14.82 16.26 1.89
C PHE A 174 15.02 15.79 3.34
N ARG A 175 16.26 15.57 3.72
CA ARG A 175 16.66 15.25 5.09
C ARG A 175 17.77 16.22 5.52
N LEU A 176 17.50 16.96 6.59
CA LEU A 176 18.47 17.79 7.28
C LEU A 176 18.98 17.05 8.53
N ARG A 177 20.31 17.12 8.76
CA ARG A 177 20.96 16.71 10.01
C ARG A 177 21.51 17.98 10.67
N PHE A 178 21.25 18.16 11.94
CA PHE A 178 21.76 19.23 12.76
C PHE A 178 22.94 18.72 13.59
#